data_255842eadcd9e7187a8c71c4c28d1324
#
_entry.id   255842eadcd9e7187a8c71c4c28d1324
#
_cell.length_a   1.000
_cell.length_b   1.000
_cell.length_c   1.000
_cell.angle_alpha   90.00
_cell.angle_beta   90.00
_cell.angle_gamma   90.00
#
_symmetry.space_group_name_H-M   'P 1'
#
loop_
_entity.id
_entity.type
_entity.pdbx_description
1 polymer ?
#
loop_
_entity_poly.entity_id
_entity_poly.type
_entity_poly.pdbx_seq_one_letter_code
_entity_poly.pdbx_strand_id
1 'polypeptide(L)'
;MNTISAPEGDPVISQILAAYALPGTVAEVARHGKGHINDTFCVVCKTPEGCTVRFILQRLSQAAFPHPEEVMENFVGITSYLRREILAEGGDPMRETLSLVKTGDGADFVTDADGRAWRLMPFIENADCYQSATPELFAASGRAFGRFQYMLR
;
A
#
# COMPACT_ATOMS: atom_id res chain seq x y z
N MET A 1 21.58 10.12 3.73
CA MET A 1 20.20 9.96 4.23
C MET A 1 19.47 11.28 4.02
N ASN A 2 18.77 11.45 2.91
CA ASN A 2 17.95 12.63 2.70
C ASN A 2 16.51 12.20 2.98
N THR A 3 16.09 12.38 4.23
CA THR A 3 14.67 12.36 4.58
C THR A 3 14.09 13.67 4.05
N ILE A 4 13.51 13.62 2.85
CA ILE A 4 12.66 14.71 2.39
C ILE A 4 11.34 14.50 3.14
N SER A 5 11.15 15.21 4.25
CA SER A 5 9.83 15.38 4.85
C SER A 5 8.87 15.79 3.74
N ALA A 6 7.76 15.06 3.60
CA ALA A 6 6.60 15.69 2.96
C ALA A 6 6.31 16.96 3.76
N PRO A 7 5.97 18.08 3.13
CA PRO A 7 5.66 19.27 3.87
C PRO A 7 4.55 18.94 4.87
N GLU A 8 4.81 19.22 6.14
CA GLU A 8 3.74 19.27 7.14
C GLU A 8 2.64 20.14 6.54
N GLY A 9 1.49 19.52 6.22
CA GLY A 9 0.33 20.24 5.73
C GLY A 9 0.08 20.24 4.22
N ASP A 10 0.47 19.19 3.45
CA ASP A 10 -0.10 19.06 2.10
C ASP A 10 -1.63 18.91 2.22
N PRO A 11 -2.42 19.92 1.82
CA PRO A 11 -3.87 19.92 2.01
C PRO A 11 -4.55 18.78 1.25
N VAL A 12 -3.98 18.33 0.13
CA VAL A 12 -4.51 17.19 -0.64
C VAL A 12 -4.35 15.90 0.15
N ILE A 13 -3.16 15.62 0.67
CA ILE A 13 -2.92 14.41 1.48
C ILE A 13 -3.81 14.41 2.73
N SER A 14 -3.94 15.55 3.40
CA SER A 14 -4.80 15.67 4.58
C SER A 14 -6.27 15.40 4.25
N GLN A 15 -6.77 15.90 3.12
CA GLN A 15 -8.12 15.65 2.64
C GLN A 15 -8.33 14.18 2.29
N ILE A 16 -7.36 13.55 1.61
CA ILE A 16 -7.42 12.13 1.25
C ILE A 16 -7.46 11.27 2.52
N LEU A 17 -6.58 11.53 3.50
CA LEU A 17 -6.52 10.77 4.74
C LEU A 17 -7.79 10.92 5.59
N ALA A 18 -8.47 12.06 5.53
CA ALA A 18 -9.73 12.30 6.22
C ALA A 18 -10.88 11.39 5.72
N ALA A 19 -10.78 10.83 4.52
CA ALA A 19 -11.76 9.87 4.00
C ALA A 19 -11.65 8.48 4.65
N TYR A 20 -10.55 8.18 5.35
CA TYR A 20 -10.31 6.88 5.99
C TYR A 20 -10.58 6.94 7.50
N ALA A 21 -11.17 5.87 8.04
CA ALA A 21 -11.33 5.68 9.48
C ALA A 21 -10.00 5.19 10.11
N LEU A 22 -9.04 6.10 10.27
CA LEU A 22 -7.74 5.76 10.85
C LEU A 22 -7.86 5.47 12.36
N PRO A 23 -7.00 4.58 12.91
CA PRO A 23 -7.09 4.13 14.31
C PRO A 23 -6.62 5.20 15.33
N GLY A 24 -6.25 6.38 14.87
CA GLY A 24 -5.75 7.44 15.72
C GLY A 24 -5.38 8.69 14.95
N THR A 25 -4.53 9.53 15.52
CA THR A 25 -4.10 10.80 14.94
C THR A 25 -2.90 10.58 14.01
N VAL A 26 -2.91 11.20 12.83
CA VAL A 26 -1.75 11.22 11.93
C VAL A 26 -0.64 12.05 12.58
N ALA A 27 0.47 11.42 12.89
CA ALA A 27 1.63 12.04 13.52
C ALA A 27 2.69 12.47 12.49
N GLU A 28 2.80 11.72 11.38
CA GLU A 28 3.80 11.98 10.35
C GLU A 28 3.32 11.45 9.00
N VAL A 29 3.67 12.15 7.92
CA VAL A 29 3.57 11.67 6.55
C VAL A 29 4.89 11.97 5.86
N ALA A 30 5.57 10.95 5.39
CA ALA A 30 6.86 11.09 4.72
C ALA A 30 6.87 10.30 3.39
N ARG A 31 7.60 10.82 2.40
CA ARG A 31 7.79 10.10 1.15
C ARG A 31 8.49 8.76 1.41
N HIS A 32 8.00 7.68 0.79
CA HIS A 32 8.49 6.33 1.02
C HIS A 32 8.98 5.68 -0.27
N GLY A 33 10.19 5.10 -0.19
CA GLY A 33 10.81 4.40 -1.31
C GLY A 33 11.38 5.32 -2.39
N LYS A 34 11.87 4.70 -3.45
CA LYS A 34 12.49 5.35 -4.62
C LYS A 34 11.73 5.05 -5.93
N GLY A 35 10.46 4.65 -5.82
CA GLY A 35 9.62 4.38 -6.97
C GLY A 35 9.40 5.64 -7.81
N HIS A 36 9.42 5.47 -9.14
CA HIS A 36 9.30 6.59 -10.11
C HIS A 36 7.94 6.61 -10.81
N ILE A 37 7.09 5.62 -10.58
CA ILE A 37 5.79 5.51 -11.26
C ILE A 37 4.70 6.15 -10.39
N ASN A 38 4.52 5.64 -9.18
CA ASN A 38 3.53 6.15 -8.24
C ASN A 38 4.19 6.98 -7.14
N ASP A 39 3.50 8.02 -6.67
CA ASP A 39 3.92 8.71 -5.45
C ASP A 39 3.49 7.89 -4.24
N THR A 40 4.45 7.54 -3.41
CA THR A 40 4.24 6.68 -2.25
C THR A 40 4.68 7.38 -0.97
N PHE A 41 3.83 7.31 0.06
CA PHE A 41 4.05 7.94 1.35
C PHE A 41 3.85 6.91 2.47
N CYS A 42 4.71 6.97 3.48
CA CYS A 42 4.47 6.30 4.76
C CYS A 42 3.68 7.25 5.66
N VAL A 43 2.56 6.78 6.16
CA VAL A 43 1.69 7.50 7.10
C VAL A 43 1.84 6.84 8.46
N VAL A 44 2.21 7.63 9.46
CA VAL A 44 2.37 7.18 10.85
C VAL A 44 1.21 7.70 11.68
N CYS A 45 0.44 6.80 12.28
CA CYS A 45 -0.65 7.12 13.19
C CYS A 45 -0.29 6.77 14.63
N LYS A 46 -0.72 7.62 15.57
CA LYS A 46 -0.70 7.36 17.02
C LYS A 46 -2.09 7.05 17.49
N THR A 47 -2.29 5.85 18.05
CA THR A 47 -3.57 5.46 18.64
C THR A 47 -3.78 6.13 19.99
N PRO A 48 -5.01 6.19 20.51
CA PRO A 48 -5.29 6.72 21.88
C PRO A 48 -4.51 6.00 22.98
N GLU A 49 -4.19 4.72 22.78
CA GLU A 49 -3.42 3.88 23.71
C GLU A 49 -1.90 4.14 23.60
N GLY A 50 -1.47 5.04 22.71
CA GLY A 50 -0.06 5.39 22.49
C GLY A 50 0.71 4.44 21.55
N CYS A 51 0.03 3.48 20.92
CA CYS A 51 0.65 2.60 19.93
C CYS A 51 0.92 3.35 18.62
N THR A 52 1.90 2.88 17.87
CA THR A 52 2.20 3.39 16.53
C THR A 52 1.71 2.39 15.49
N VAL A 53 0.90 2.86 14.54
CA VAL A 53 0.44 2.09 13.39
C VAL A 53 0.86 2.82 12.12
N ARG A 54 1.39 2.08 11.15
CA ARG A 54 1.84 2.64 9.88
C ARG A 54 1.00 2.16 8.70
N PHE A 55 0.90 3.03 7.70
CA PHE A 55 0.21 2.75 6.44
C PHE A 55 1.06 3.21 5.27
N ILE A 56 0.79 2.67 4.09
CA ILE A 56 1.28 3.17 2.82
C ILE A 56 0.14 3.87 2.09
N LEU A 57 0.26 5.17 1.91
CA LEU A 57 -0.61 5.96 1.04
C LEU A 57 0.05 6.07 -0.33
N GLN A 58 -0.67 5.73 -1.39
CA GLN A 58 -0.13 5.75 -2.73
C GLN A 58 -1.07 6.48 -3.70
N ARG A 59 -0.51 7.45 -4.43
CA ARG A 59 -1.17 8.09 -5.57
C ARG A 59 -0.79 7.36 -6.85
N LEU A 60 -1.78 6.87 -7.58
CA LEU A 60 -1.56 6.20 -8.84
C LEU A 60 -1.17 7.20 -9.93
N SER A 61 -0.19 6.83 -10.75
CA SER A 61 0.23 7.63 -11.91
C SER A 61 -0.80 7.52 -13.02
N GLN A 62 -1.44 8.65 -13.38
CA GLN A 62 -2.38 8.68 -14.50
C GLN A 62 -1.70 8.37 -15.85
N ALA A 63 -0.41 8.72 -15.99
CA ALA A 63 0.35 8.43 -17.22
C ALA A 63 0.59 6.91 -17.40
N ALA A 64 0.84 6.19 -16.30
CA ALA A 64 1.03 4.74 -16.33
C ALA A 64 -0.31 3.96 -16.28
N PHE A 65 -1.32 4.54 -15.61
CA PHE A 65 -2.61 3.93 -15.35
C PHE A 65 -3.74 4.91 -15.68
N PRO A 66 -4.10 5.05 -16.98
CA PRO A 66 -5.12 5.99 -17.42
C PRO A 66 -6.54 5.64 -16.92
N HIS A 67 -6.77 4.37 -16.55
CA HIS A 67 -8.03 3.85 -16.02
C HIS A 67 -7.82 3.30 -14.60
N PRO A 68 -7.70 4.16 -13.58
CA PRO A 68 -7.38 3.71 -12.22
C PRO A 68 -8.47 2.82 -11.61
N GLU A 69 -9.72 2.93 -12.03
CA GLU A 69 -10.83 2.08 -11.61
C GLU A 69 -10.58 0.62 -11.97
N GLU A 70 -10.15 0.36 -13.21
CA GLU A 70 -9.83 -1.00 -13.69
C GLU A 70 -8.63 -1.58 -12.94
N VAL A 71 -7.62 -0.74 -12.65
CA VAL A 71 -6.45 -1.14 -11.84
C VAL A 71 -6.89 -1.55 -10.44
N MET A 72 -7.80 -0.78 -9.83
CA MET A 72 -8.28 -1.05 -8.48
C MET A 72 -9.20 -2.27 -8.45
N GLU A 73 -10.07 -2.46 -9.44
CA GLU A 73 -10.88 -3.68 -9.58
C GLU A 73 -10.00 -4.94 -9.68
N ASN A 74 -8.99 -4.91 -10.55
CA ASN A 74 -8.03 -6.00 -10.67
C ASN A 74 -7.25 -6.23 -9.38
N PHE A 75 -6.79 -5.16 -8.72
CA PHE A 75 -6.08 -5.25 -7.45
C PHE A 75 -6.93 -5.94 -6.38
N VAL A 76 -8.18 -5.50 -6.21
CA VAL A 76 -9.13 -6.08 -5.24
C VAL A 76 -9.43 -7.53 -5.57
N GLY A 77 -9.70 -7.84 -6.84
CA GLY A 77 -10.00 -9.19 -7.30
C GLY A 77 -8.86 -10.17 -7.00
N ILE A 78 -7.63 -9.82 -7.42
CA ILE A 78 -6.44 -10.65 -7.22
C ILE A 78 -6.11 -10.81 -5.74
N THR A 79 -6.05 -9.71 -4.98
CA THR A 79 -5.66 -9.79 -3.56
C THR A 79 -6.71 -10.50 -2.71
N SER A 80 -7.99 -10.38 -3.03
CA SER A 80 -9.07 -11.11 -2.35
C SER A 80 -8.99 -12.60 -2.65
N TYR A 81 -8.69 -12.98 -3.89
CA TYR A 81 -8.46 -14.37 -4.27
C TYR A 81 -7.25 -14.95 -3.53
N LEU A 82 -6.11 -14.28 -3.60
CA LEU A 82 -4.87 -14.72 -2.92
C LEU A 82 -5.08 -14.86 -1.41
N ARG A 83 -5.79 -13.91 -0.79
CA ARG A 83 -6.10 -13.97 0.64
C ARG A 83 -6.84 -15.26 1.01
N ARG A 84 -7.80 -15.67 0.19
CA ARG A 84 -8.56 -16.92 0.41
C ARG A 84 -7.67 -18.13 0.27
N GLU A 85 -6.85 -18.19 -0.78
CA GLU A 85 -5.93 -19.31 -1.01
C GLU A 85 -4.86 -19.42 0.09
N ILE A 86 -4.27 -18.29 0.50
CA ILE A 86 -3.29 -18.24 1.60
C ILE A 86 -3.90 -18.77 2.91
N LEU A 87 -5.14 -18.34 3.24
CA LEU A 87 -5.84 -18.83 4.42
C LEU A 87 -6.14 -20.34 4.35
N ALA A 88 -6.52 -20.83 3.17
CA ALA A 88 -6.76 -22.25 2.96
C ALA A 88 -5.50 -23.10 3.14
N GLU A 89 -4.32 -22.55 2.82
CA GLU A 89 -3.02 -23.18 3.06
C GLU A 89 -2.48 -22.97 4.48
N GLY A 90 -3.21 -22.27 5.36
CA GLY A 90 -2.79 -21.96 6.74
C GLY A 90 -1.72 -20.87 6.84
N GLY A 91 -1.55 -20.06 5.81
CA GLY A 91 -0.64 -18.92 5.76
C GLY A 91 -1.21 -17.65 6.39
N ASP A 92 -0.40 -16.59 6.41
CA ASP A 92 -0.78 -15.26 6.93
C ASP A 92 -0.98 -14.25 5.79
N PRO A 93 -2.24 -13.95 5.41
CA PRO A 93 -2.50 -13.01 4.33
C PRO A 93 -2.10 -11.56 4.63
N MET A 94 -1.84 -11.20 5.88
CA MET A 94 -1.30 -9.87 6.21
C MET A 94 0.19 -9.74 5.87
N ARG A 95 0.87 -10.86 5.67
CA ARG A 95 2.28 -10.94 5.32
C ARG A 95 2.53 -11.37 3.87
N GLU A 96 1.61 -12.16 3.31
CA GLU A 96 1.85 -12.88 2.06
C GLU A 96 1.13 -12.26 0.85
N THR A 97 0.18 -11.33 1.07
CA THR A 97 -0.43 -10.54 0.00
C THR A 97 -0.66 -9.10 0.45
N LEU A 98 -0.93 -8.22 -0.53
CA LEU A 98 -1.34 -6.86 -0.22
C LEU A 98 -2.83 -6.81 0.15
N SER A 99 -3.21 -5.77 0.89
CA SER A 99 -4.61 -5.47 1.22
C SER A 99 -4.86 -3.96 1.19
N LEU A 100 -6.11 -3.56 1.04
CA LEU A 100 -6.53 -2.17 1.11
C LEU A 100 -7.16 -1.87 2.47
N VAL A 101 -6.93 -0.64 2.92
CA VAL A 101 -7.77 -0.02 3.95
C VAL A 101 -8.94 0.64 3.24
N LYS A 102 -10.15 0.28 3.60
CA LYS A 102 -11.34 0.91 3.03
C LYS A 102 -11.58 2.29 3.62
N THR A 103 -12.17 3.16 2.84
CA THR A 103 -12.65 4.47 3.30
C THR A 103 -13.78 4.30 4.32
N GLY A 104 -14.15 5.37 5.02
CA GLY A 104 -15.24 5.35 5.99
C GLY A 104 -16.60 5.00 5.40
N ASP A 105 -16.82 5.24 4.10
CA ASP A 105 -18.01 4.85 3.34
C ASP A 105 -17.87 3.50 2.60
N GLY A 106 -16.74 2.80 2.79
CA GLY A 106 -16.50 1.45 2.26
C GLY A 106 -15.88 1.37 0.87
N ALA A 107 -15.44 2.50 0.29
CA ALA A 107 -14.75 2.50 -1.00
C ALA A 107 -13.32 1.95 -0.89
N ASP A 108 -12.78 1.47 -2.01
CA ASP A 108 -11.43 0.88 -2.10
C ASP A 108 -10.33 1.93 -2.32
N PHE A 109 -10.69 3.12 -2.81
CA PHE A 109 -9.78 4.22 -3.07
C PHE A 109 -10.52 5.57 -3.04
N VAL A 110 -9.77 6.66 -3.04
CA VAL A 110 -10.29 8.04 -3.07
C VAL A 110 -9.79 8.72 -4.34
N THR A 111 -10.62 9.55 -4.96
CA THR A 111 -10.22 10.40 -6.07
C THR A 111 -10.11 11.85 -5.58
N ASP A 112 -8.98 12.50 -5.85
CA ASP A 112 -8.80 13.92 -5.53
C ASP A 112 -9.48 14.84 -6.55
N ALA A 113 -9.44 16.16 -6.30
CA ALA A 113 -10.08 17.16 -7.15
C ALA A 113 -9.53 17.20 -8.59
N ASP A 114 -8.31 16.70 -8.80
CA ASP A 114 -7.68 16.60 -10.13
C ASP A 114 -7.97 15.27 -10.82
N GLY A 115 -8.81 14.41 -10.24
CA GLY A 115 -9.16 13.10 -10.78
C GLY A 115 -8.09 12.02 -10.54
N ARG A 116 -7.12 12.24 -9.66
CA ARG A 116 -6.06 11.27 -9.36
C ARG A 116 -6.52 10.30 -8.28
N ALA A 117 -6.30 9.02 -8.50
CA ALA A 117 -6.69 7.96 -7.55
C ALA A 117 -5.62 7.76 -6.46
N TRP A 118 -6.09 7.66 -5.23
CA TRP A 118 -5.29 7.42 -4.02
C TRP A 118 -5.79 6.19 -3.29
N ARG A 119 -4.88 5.30 -2.90
CA ARG A 119 -5.19 4.11 -2.11
C ARG A 119 -4.36 4.06 -0.84
N LEU A 120 -4.94 3.47 0.20
CA LEU A 120 -4.28 3.25 1.49
C LEU A 120 -4.13 1.76 1.74
N MET A 121 -2.95 1.34 2.17
CA MET A 121 -2.62 -0.05 2.47
C MET A 121 -1.98 -0.14 3.85
N PRO A 122 -2.15 -1.23 4.60
CA PRO A 122 -1.35 -1.48 5.79
C PRO A 122 0.13 -1.52 5.45
N PHE A 123 0.97 -0.99 6.33
CA PHE A 123 2.42 -1.13 6.21
C PHE A 123 2.82 -2.56 6.60
N ILE A 124 3.65 -3.21 5.79
CA ILE A 124 4.18 -4.54 6.12
C ILE A 124 5.46 -4.35 6.93
N GLU A 125 5.35 -4.57 8.24
CA GLU A 125 6.46 -4.43 9.18
C GLU A 125 7.53 -5.52 8.98
N ASN A 126 8.77 -5.22 9.35
CA ASN A 126 9.91 -6.14 9.28
C ASN A 126 10.11 -6.73 7.87
N ALA A 127 9.96 -5.89 6.85
CA ALA A 127 10.27 -6.19 5.46
C ALA A 127 11.41 -5.28 4.97
N ASP A 128 12.38 -5.86 4.28
CA ASP A 128 13.50 -5.14 3.70
C ASP A 128 13.32 -4.95 2.19
N CYS A 129 13.80 -3.82 1.68
CA CYS A 129 13.82 -3.51 0.27
C CYS A 129 15.26 -3.48 -0.23
N TYR A 130 15.59 -4.37 -1.16
CA TYR A 130 16.93 -4.49 -1.72
C TYR A 130 16.99 -3.80 -3.09
N GLN A 131 18.05 -3.02 -3.32
CA GLN A 131 18.28 -2.33 -4.62
C GLN A 131 19.09 -3.18 -5.60
N SER A 132 19.82 -4.16 -5.10
CA SER A 132 20.57 -5.14 -5.89
C SER A 132 20.32 -6.53 -5.35
N ALA A 133 20.18 -7.50 -6.23
CA ALA A 133 19.94 -8.88 -5.84
C ALA A 133 21.27 -9.64 -5.76
N THR A 134 21.48 -10.37 -4.65
CA THR A 134 22.44 -11.48 -4.60
C THR A 134 21.82 -12.70 -5.29
N PRO A 135 22.62 -13.74 -5.63
CA PRO A 135 22.08 -14.98 -6.18
C PRO A 135 20.97 -15.60 -5.32
N GLU A 136 21.10 -15.53 -3.99
CA GLU A 136 20.13 -16.06 -3.03
C GLU A 136 18.82 -15.25 -3.05
N LEU A 137 18.91 -13.92 -3.08
CA LEU A 137 17.75 -13.02 -3.19
C LEU A 137 17.04 -13.19 -4.53
N PHE A 138 17.81 -13.37 -5.60
CA PHE A 138 17.25 -13.63 -6.93
C PHE A 138 16.50 -14.97 -6.97
N ALA A 139 17.07 -16.03 -6.39
CA ALA A 139 16.41 -17.32 -6.26
C ALA A 139 15.15 -17.26 -5.38
N ALA A 140 15.19 -16.49 -4.27
CA ALA A 140 14.04 -16.26 -3.41
C ALA A 140 12.91 -15.52 -4.15
N SER A 141 13.25 -14.49 -4.93
CA SER A 141 12.31 -13.77 -5.78
C SER A 141 11.66 -14.68 -6.81
N GLY A 142 12.46 -15.53 -7.49
CA GLY A 142 11.94 -16.52 -8.44
C GLY A 142 10.96 -17.50 -7.82
N ARG A 143 11.24 -17.99 -6.60
CA ARG A 143 10.30 -18.85 -5.86
C ARG A 143 9.00 -18.12 -5.50
N ALA A 144 9.09 -16.86 -5.07
CA ALA A 144 7.91 -16.06 -4.75
C ALA A 144 7.03 -15.82 -5.98
N PHE A 145 7.63 -15.48 -7.12
CA PHE A 145 6.91 -15.35 -8.40
C PHE A 145 6.29 -16.68 -8.85
N GLY A 146 7.02 -17.79 -8.75
CA GLY A 146 6.50 -19.10 -9.09
C GLY A 146 5.31 -19.50 -8.21
N ARG A 147 5.37 -19.23 -6.90
CA ARG A 147 4.23 -19.44 -6.00
C ARG A 147 3.03 -18.57 -6.35
N PHE A 148 3.26 -17.30 -6.62
CA PHE A 148 2.21 -16.37 -7.05
C PHE A 148 1.49 -16.87 -8.32
N GLN A 149 2.23 -17.27 -9.36
CA GLN A 149 1.65 -17.82 -10.58
C GLN A 149 0.91 -19.15 -10.33
N TYR A 150 1.46 -19.99 -9.46
CA TYR A 150 0.82 -21.25 -9.06
C TYR A 150 -0.55 -21.01 -8.41
N MET A 151 -0.65 -20.02 -7.53
CA MET A 151 -1.89 -19.70 -6.82
C MET A 151 -2.96 -19.10 -7.73
N LEU A 152 -2.57 -18.42 -8.82
CA LEU A 152 -3.49 -17.79 -9.79
C LEU A 152 -3.98 -18.73 -10.93
N ARG A 153 -3.66 -20.00 -10.93
CA ARG A 153 -4.07 -20.97 -11.96
C ARG A 153 -5.50 -21.51 -11.74
#